data_a229c55569d1b2e0f20eeb9bd502f0fd
#
_entry.id   a229c55569d1b2e0f20eeb9bd502f0fd
#
_cell.length_a   1.000
_cell.length_b   1.000
_cell.length_c   1.000
_cell.angle_alpha   90.00
_cell.angle_beta   90.00
_cell.angle_gamma   90.00
#
_symmetry.space_group_name_H-M   'P 1'
#
loop_
_entity.id
_entity.type
_entity.pdbx_description
1 polymer ?
#
loop_
_entity_poly.entity_id
_entity_poly.type
_entity_poly.pdbx_seq_one_letter_code
_entity_poly.pdbx_strand_id
1 'polypeptide(L)'
;MNKSLYDKEIEFPSDKGEHMRKCFHMVKGADENTEGFNRNKELQGQKFITYKQLKRIKNFFDNFKGNHKEPSFILNGGVEIKNWVDSELRKMRDYIKNTKTNKMNAGMMNQFIDPHEKKDFTNVRTSQEHLKTVDKYNPSVNESVKRINELISKI
;
A
#
# COMPACT_ATOMS: atom_id res chain seq x y z
N MET A 1 3.18 -13.94 -15.33
CA MET A 1 2.57 -12.70 -15.88
C MET A 1 2.63 -11.61 -14.83
N ASN A 2 3.34 -10.53 -15.10
CA ASN A 2 3.30 -9.36 -14.22
C ASN A 2 1.94 -8.68 -14.39
N LYS A 3 1.03 -8.85 -13.40
CA LYS A 3 -0.21 -8.07 -13.35
C LYS A 3 0.15 -6.59 -13.40
N SER A 4 -0.49 -5.84 -14.28
CA SER A 4 -0.36 -4.38 -14.33
C SER A 4 -0.72 -3.82 -12.95
N LEU A 5 -0.07 -2.72 -12.54
CA LEU A 5 -0.43 -2.02 -11.30
C LEU A 5 -1.92 -1.64 -11.27
N TYR A 6 -2.52 -1.41 -12.44
CA TYR A 6 -3.94 -1.07 -12.58
C TYR A 6 -4.88 -2.21 -12.23
N ASP A 7 -4.40 -3.45 -12.31
CA ASP A 7 -5.17 -4.67 -12.00
C ASP A 7 -4.92 -5.17 -10.57
N LYS A 8 -4.15 -4.39 -9.77
CA LYS A 8 -3.92 -4.73 -8.37
C LYS A 8 -5.23 -4.66 -7.61
N GLU A 9 -5.57 -5.77 -6.98
CA GLU A 9 -6.75 -5.91 -6.13
C GLU A 9 -6.47 -5.29 -4.75
N ILE A 10 -7.45 -4.54 -4.26
CA ILE A 10 -7.45 -3.87 -2.96
C ILE A 10 -8.69 -4.36 -2.24
N GLU A 11 -8.54 -4.76 -1.00
CA GLU A 11 -9.67 -5.20 -0.19
C GLU A 11 -10.70 -4.06 -0.03
N PHE A 12 -11.96 -4.37 -0.37
CA PHE A 12 -13.08 -3.47 -0.13
C PHE A 12 -13.77 -3.90 1.17
N PRO A 13 -13.66 -3.10 2.24
CA PRO A 13 -14.16 -3.49 3.54
C PRO A 13 -15.67 -3.72 3.53
N SER A 14 -16.14 -4.72 4.26
CA SER A 14 -17.57 -5.08 4.31
C SER A 14 -18.44 -3.96 4.85
N ASP A 15 -17.93 -3.15 5.78
CA ASP A 15 -18.61 -1.95 6.30
C ASP A 15 -18.85 -0.91 5.20
N LYS A 16 -17.95 -0.79 4.24
CA LYS A 16 -18.11 0.11 3.08
C LYS A 16 -19.16 -0.41 2.10
N GLY A 17 -19.20 -1.73 1.87
CA GLY A 17 -20.27 -2.36 1.10
C GLY A 17 -21.65 -2.15 1.72
N GLU A 18 -21.73 -2.29 3.04
CA GLU A 18 -22.96 -2.01 3.79
C GLU A 18 -23.35 -0.53 3.76
N HIS A 19 -22.38 0.36 3.87
CA HIS A 19 -22.59 1.79 3.71
C HIS A 19 -23.15 2.13 2.33
N MET A 20 -22.59 1.53 1.24
CA MET A 20 -23.11 1.70 -0.11
C MET A 20 -24.59 1.27 -0.21
N ARG A 21 -24.97 0.19 0.46
CA ARG A 21 -26.35 -0.28 0.52
C ARG A 21 -27.27 0.73 1.24
N LYS A 22 -26.81 1.30 2.37
CA LYS A 22 -27.54 2.37 3.08
C LYS A 22 -27.74 3.60 2.18
N CYS A 23 -26.68 4.04 1.51
CA CYS A 23 -26.77 5.15 0.55
C CYS A 23 -27.77 4.88 -0.56
N PHE A 24 -27.82 3.67 -1.08
CA PHE A 24 -28.79 3.25 -2.09
C PHE A 24 -30.24 3.40 -1.61
N HIS A 25 -30.53 2.96 -0.37
CA HIS A 25 -31.87 3.07 0.22
C HIS A 25 -32.27 4.51 0.57
N MET A 26 -31.31 5.39 0.79
CA MET A 26 -31.58 6.82 1.06
C MET A 26 -32.08 7.56 -0.19
N VAL A 27 -31.71 7.10 -1.38
CA VAL A 27 -32.06 7.72 -2.66
C VAL A 27 -33.24 6.97 -3.27
N LYS A 28 -34.47 7.39 -2.90
CA LYS A 28 -35.69 6.83 -3.49
C LYS A 28 -35.88 7.35 -4.91
N GLY A 29 -36.21 6.48 -5.87
CA GLY A 29 -36.53 6.85 -7.25
C GLY A 29 -35.31 7.28 -8.08
N ALA A 30 -34.10 6.82 -7.70
CA ALA A 30 -32.94 7.05 -8.53
C ALA A 30 -33.09 6.36 -9.89
N ASP A 31 -32.70 7.07 -10.96
CA ASP A 31 -32.72 6.53 -12.31
C ASP A 31 -31.71 5.35 -12.42
N GLU A 32 -32.22 4.16 -12.74
CA GLU A 32 -31.47 2.93 -12.88
C GLU A 32 -30.45 2.97 -14.04
N ASN A 33 -30.62 3.90 -14.96
CA ASN A 33 -29.73 4.06 -16.11
C ASN A 33 -28.49 4.93 -15.76
N THR A 34 -28.41 5.47 -14.55
CA THR A 34 -27.26 6.31 -14.17
C THR A 34 -26.03 5.48 -13.82
N GLU A 35 -24.87 6.00 -14.17
CA GLU A 35 -23.59 5.38 -13.81
C GLU A 35 -23.42 5.24 -12.29
N GLY A 36 -23.91 6.19 -11.51
CA GLY A 36 -23.90 6.15 -10.06
C GLY A 36 -24.70 5.00 -9.47
N PHE A 37 -25.88 4.73 -10.01
CA PHE A 37 -26.73 3.62 -9.62
C PHE A 37 -26.06 2.27 -9.87
N ASN A 38 -25.55 2.07 -11.08
CA ASN A 38 -24.87 0.82 -11.46
C ASN A 38 -23.61 0.60 -10.63
N ARG A 39 -22.81 1.63 -10.41
CA ARG A 39 -21.61 1.57 -9.55
C ARG A 39 -21.96 1.21 -8.12
N ASN A 40 -23.03 1.81 -7.57
CA ASN A 40 -23.46 1.50 -6.22
C ASN A 40 -23.82 0.02 -6.08
N LYS A 41 -24.64 -0.51 -6.98
CA LYS A 41 -25.01 -1.93 -6.98
C LYS A 41 -23.80 -2.86 -7.10
N GLU A 42 -22.85 -2.52 -7.97
CA GLU A 42 -21.62 -3.28 -8.13
C GLU A 42 -20.83 -3.34 -6.82
N LEU A 43 -20.60 -2.20 -6.18
CA LEU A 43 -19.78 -2.10 -4.97
C LEU A 43 -20.40 -2.75 -3.73
N GLN A 44 -21.73 -2.86 -3.64
CA GLN A 44 -22.39 -3.50 -2.50
C GLN A 44 -22.00 -4.95 -2.29
N GLY A 45 -21.64 -5.67 -3.35
CA GLY A 45 -21.30 -7.09 -3.31
C GLY A 45 -19.82 -7.41 -3.50
N GLN A 46 -18.99 -6.41 -3.76
CA GLN A 46 -17.57 -6.64 -4.01
C GLN A 46 -16.79 -6.83 -2.72
N LYS A 47 -15.85 -7.78 -2.73
CA LYS A 47 -14.85 -7.99 -1.68
C LYS A 47 -13.53 -7.32 -2.03
N PHE A 48 -13.27 -7.13 -3.30
CA PHE A 48 -12.05 -6.53 -3.83
C PHE A 48 -12.40 -5.52 -4.92
N ILE A 49 -11.61 -4.49 -4.99
CA ILE A 49 -11.73 -3.41 -5.97
C ILE A 49 -10.36 -3.20 -6.61
N THR A 50 -10.31 -2.93 -7.90
CA THR A 50 -9.04 -2.66 -8.58
C THR A 50 -8.60 -1.21 -8.42
N TYR A 51 -7.31 -0.96 -8.55
CA TYR A 51 -6.78 0.41 -8.59
C TYR A 51 -7.44 1.27 -9.69
N LYS A 52 -7.76 0.65 -10.82
CA LYS A 52 -8.50 1.31 -11.92
C LYS A 52 -9.89 1.77 -11.46
N GLN A 53 -10.62 0.92 -10.74
CA GLN A 53 -11.95 1.28 -10.18
C GLN A 53 -11.83 2.39 -9.14
N LEU A 54 -10.84 2.33 -8.23
CA LEU A 54 -10.58 3.42 -7.28
C LEU A 54 -10.36 4.76 -7.98
N LYS A 55 -9.57 4.79 -9.04
CA LYS A 55 -9.32 6.02 -9.82
C LYS A 55 -10.60 6.55 -10.48
N ARG A 56 -11.48 5.67 -10.97
CA ARG A 56 -12.77 6.08 -11.55
C ARG A 56 -13.68 6.71 -10.50
N ILE A 57 -13.74 6.14 -9.29
CA ILE A 57 -14.52 6.69 -8.18
C ILE A 57 -13.93 8.04 -7.75
N LYS A 58 -12.60 8.13 -7.60
CA LYS A 58 -11.92 9.39 -7.29
C LYS A 58 -12.24 10.47 -8.31
N ASN A 59 -12.15 10.15 -9.59
CA ASN A 59 -12.42 11.09 -10.67
C ASN A 59 -13.85 11.64 -10.63
N PHE A 60 -14.81 10.82 -10.24
CA PHE A 60 -16.17 11.29 -10.00
C PHE A 60 -16.20 12.36 -8.91
N PHE A 61 -15.61 12.09 -7.74
CA PHE A 61 -15.65 13.05 -6.62
C PHE A 61 -14.85 14.33 -6.90
N ASP A 62 -13.74 14.24 -7.63
CA ASP A 62 -12.94 15.43 -7.98
C ASP A 62 -13.64 16.36 -8.98
N ASN A 63 -14.45 15.80 -9.86
CA ASN A 63 -15.19 16.56 -10.87
C ASN A 63 -16.62 16.94 -10.42
N PHE A 64 -17.04 16.43 -9.27
CA PHE A 64 -18.39 16.72 -8.75
C PHE A 64 -18.48 18.17 -8.26
N LYS A 65 -19.38 18.95 -8.86
CA LYS A 65 -19.60 20.38 -8.54
C LYS A 65 -20.91 20.63 -7.81
N GLY A 66 -21.68 19.59 -7.55
CA GLY A 66 -22.97 19.68 -6.91
C GLY A 66 -22.91 19.72 -5.39
N ASN A 67 -24.09 19.73 -4.76
CA ASN A 67 -24.22 19.66 -3.31
C ASN A 67 -24.06 18.21 -2.83
N HIS A 68 -23.42 18.01 -1.67
CA HIS A 68 -23.22 16.69 -1.05
C HIS A 68 -24.54 15.97 -0.70
N LYS A 69 -25.66 16.66 -0.71
CA LYS A 69 -27.00 16.08 -0.52
C LYS A 69 -27.65 15.59 -1.82
N GLU A 70 -27.02 15.81 -2.96
CA GLU A 70 -27.56 15.35 -4.23
C GLU A 70 -27.55 13.82 -4.34
N PRO A 71 -28.60 13.25 -4.97
CA PRO A 71 -28.72 11.81 -5.16
C PRO A 71 -27.49 11.17 -5.80
N SER A 72 -26.91 11.82 -6.79
CA SER A 72 -25.69 11.34 -7.46
C SER A 72 -24.48 11.23 -6.53
N PHE A 73 -24.30 12.18 -5.61
CA PHE A 73 -23.22 12.14 -4.62
C PHE A 73 -23.45 11.03 -3.60
N ILE A 74 -24.69 10.90 -3.10
CA ILE A 74 -25.06 9.86 -2.14
C ILE A 74 -24.92 8.47 -2.75
N LEU A 75 -25.40 8.26 -3.99
CA LEU A 75 -25.27 6.98 -4.69
C LEU A 75 -23.82 6.52 -4.89
N ASN A 76 -22.89 7.45 -5.01
CA ASN A 76 -21.47 7.13 -5.05
C ASN A 76 -20.84 6.91 -3.67
N GLY A 77 -21.65 6.86 -2.59
CA GLY A 77 -21.22 6.57 -1.22
C GLY A 77 -20.87 7.79 -0.40
N GLY A 78 -21.13 8.99 -0.91
CA GLY A 78 -20.97 10.24 -0.18
C GLY A 78 -19.53 10.50 0.31
N VAL A 79 -19.44 11.29 1.37
CA VAL A 79 -18.15 11.69 1.96
C VAL A 79 -17.35 10.50 2.50
N GLU A 80 -18.04 9.48 3.00
CA GLU A 80 -17.38 8.31 3.59
C GLU A 80 -16.56 7.52 2.56
N ILE A 81 -17.17 7.20 1.42
CA ILE A 81 -16.46 6.50 0.33
C ILE A 81 -15.39 7.40 -0.30
N LYS A 82 -15.67 8.70 -0.44
CA LYS A 82 -14.65 9.66 -0.90
C LYS A 82 -13.40 9.62 -0.04
N ASN A 83 -13.55 9.70 1.28
CA ASN A 83 -12.41 9.70 2.21
C ASN A 83 -11.66 8.36 2.20
N TRP A 84 -12.40 7.24 2.11
CA TRP A 84 -11.78 5.92 2.00
C TRP A 84 -10.96 5.80 0.71
N VAL A 85 -11.51 6.19 -0.43
CA VAL A 85 -10.81 6.17 -1.73
C VAL A 85 -9.55 7.06 -1.70
N ASP A 86 -9.63 8.25 -1.12
CA ASP A 86 -8.48 9.15 -0.97
C ASP A 86 -7.37 8.51 -0.13
N SER A 87 -7.74 7.79 0.94
CA SER A 87 -6.80 7.05 1.81
C SER A 87 -6.13 5.91 1.04
N GLU A 88 -6.89 5.07 0.35
CA GLU A 88 -6.35 3.92 -0.40
C GLU A 88 -5.43 4.38 -1.56
N LEU A 89 -5.81 5.44 -2.27
CA LEU A 89 -4.96 6.00 -3.32
C LEU A 89 -3.65 6.59 -2.76
N ARG A 90 -3.66 7.11 -1.53
CA ARG A 90 -2.43 7.56 -0.85
C ARG A 90 -1.52 6.38 -0.55
N LYS A 91 -2.04 5.32 0.07
CA LYS A 91 -1.31 4.08 0.33
C LYS A 91 -0.68 3.50 -0.94
N MET A 92 -1.44 3.49 -2.05
CA MET A 92 -0.94 3.02 -3.34
C MET A 92 0.19 3.88 -3.90
N ARG A 93 0.11 5.20 -3.76
CA ARG A 93 1.20 6.11 -4.18
C ARG A 93 2.48 5.86 -3.40
N ASP A 94 2.35 5.67 -2.08
CA ASP A 94 3.50 5.39 -1.21
C ASP A 94 4.13 4.03 -1.56
N TYR A 95 3.31 3.02 -1.80
CA TYR A 95 3.78 1.71 -2.29
C TYR A 95 4.57 1.84 -3.61
N ILE A 96 4.07 2.60 -4.57
CA ILE A 96 4.74 2.81 -5.87
C ILE A 96 6.07 3.52 -5.68
N LYS A 97 6.12 4.58 -4.85
CA LYS A 97 7.36 5.30 -4.55
C LYS A 97 8.41 4.38 -3.95
N ASN A 98 8.04 3.62 -2.91
CA ASN A 98 8.94 2.70 -2.22
C ASN A 98 9.45 1.60 -3.15
N THR A 99 8.60 1.06 -4.01
CA THR A 99 9.00 0.04 -4.99
C THR A 99 9.99 0.58 -6.02
N LYS A 100 9.81 1.83 -6.48
CA LYS A 100 10.75 2.49 -7.40
C LYS A 100 12.10 2.75 -6.72
N THR A 101 12.10 3.26 -5.50
CA THR A 101 13.31 3.54 -4.73
C THR A 101 14.11 2.28 -4.48
N ASN A 102 13.45 1.18 -4.10
CA ASN A 102 14.12 -0.11 -3.88
C ASN A 102 14.74 -0.66 -5.18
N LYS A 103 14.08 -0.52 -6.32
CA LYS A 103 14.63 -0.92 -7.63
C LYS A 103 15.85 -0.07 -8.02
N MET A 104 15.81 1.23 -7.76
CA MET A 104 16.95 2.12 -8.02
C MET A 104 18.15 1.75 -7.13
N ASN A 105 17.92 1.53 -5.84
CA ASN A 105 18.98 1.14 -4.90
C ASN A 105 19.58 -0.22 -5.27
N ALA A 106 18.78 -1.22 -5.66
CA ALA A 106 19.26 -2.50 -6.13
C ALA A 106 20.07 -2.37 -7.45
N GLY A 107 19.64 -1.50 -8.35
CA GLY A 107 20.39 -1.19 -9.59
C GLY A 107 21.72 -0.50 -9.31
N MET A 108 21.76 0.43 -8.37
CA MET A 108 23.01 1.10 -7.95
C MET A 108 23.97 0.15 -7.26
N MET A 109 23.50 -0.74 -6.38
CA MET A 109 24.35 -1.75 -5.74
C MET A 109 25.01 -2.69 -6.77
N ASN A 110 24.30 -3.05 -7.83
CA ASN A 110 24.86 -3.88 -8.90
C ASN A 110 25.94 -3.17 -9.77
N GLN A 111 25.96 -1.83 -9.79
CA GLN A 111 27.00 -1.07 -10.49
C GLN A 111 28.32 -0.96 -9.71
N PHE A 112 28.28 -1.15 -8.40
CA PHE A 112 29.47 -1.10 -7.53
C PHE A 112 30.10 -2.49 -7.27
N ILE A 113 29.50 -3.58 -7.77
CA ILE A 113 30.10 -4.91 -7.70
C ILE A 113 30.99 -5.09 -8.93
N ASP A 114 32.31 -5.05 -8.71
CA ASP A 114 33.30 -5.38 -9.75
C ASP A 114 33.02 -6.79 -10.29
N PRO A 115 32.84 -6.96 -11.62
CA PRO A 115 32.61 -8.28 -12.22
C PRO A 115 33.71 -9.31 -11.89
N HIS A 116 34.89 -8.85 -11.52
CA HIS A 116 36.00 -9.69 -11.11
C HIS A 116 35.93 -10.19 -9.64
N GLU A 117 35.18 -9.48 -8.76
CA GLU A 117 34.96 -9.93 -7.38
C GLU A 117 33.88 -11.02 -7.24
N LYS A 118 33.12 -11.31 -8.31
CA LYS A 118 32.07 -12.35 -8.28
C LYS A 118 32.58 -13.77 -7.99
N LYS A 119 33.88 -14.00 -7.99
CA LYS A 119 34.46 -15.33 -7.73
C LYS A 119 34.68 -15.67 -6.25
N ASP A 120 34.67 -14.70 -5.34
CA ASP A 120 35.02 -14.91 -3.95
C ASP A 120 33.85 -14.91 -2.95
N PHE A 121 32.62 -14.74 -3.40
CA PHE A 121 31.45 -14.84 -2.51
C PHE A 121 31.11 -16.27 -2.05
N THR A 122 31.86 -17.28 -2.46
CA THR A 122 31.72 -18.65 -1.94
C THR A 122 32.36 -18.83 -0.57
N ASN A 123 33.21 -17.91 -0.11
CA ASN A 123 33.69 -17.88 1.26
C ASN A 123 32.75 -17.06 2.14
N VAL A 124 31.72 -17.71 2.65
CA VAL A 124 30.91 -17.20 3.73
C VAL A 124 31.84 -16.90 4.91
N ARG A 125 32.21 -15.63 5.11
CA ARG A 125 32.86 -15.20 6.35
C ARG A 125 31.98 -15.64 7.50
N THR A 126 32.52 -16.44 8.39
CA THR A 126 31.81 -16.92 9.56
C THR A 126 31.32 -15.72 10.35
N SER A 127 30.15 -15.85 10.98
CA SER A 127 29.53 -14.78 11.79
C SER A 127 30.49 -14.15 12.81
N GLN A 128 31.50 -14.89 13.24
CA GLN A 128 32.56 -14.43 14.15
C GLN A 128 33.53 -13.42 13.51
N GLU A 129 33.85 -13.55 12.22
CA GLU A 129 34.73 -12.59 11.53
C GLU A 129 34.02 -11.30 11.22
N HIS A 130 32.71 -11.37 10.96
CA HIS A 130 31.89 -10.18 10.76
C HIS A 130 31.77 -9.36 12.07
N LEU A 131 31.59 -10.01 13.20
CA LEU A 131 31.60 -9.38 14.52
C LEU A 131 32.92 -8.66 14.82
N LYS A 132 34.07 -9.27 14.51
CA LYS A 132 35.41 -8.65 14.72
C LYS A 132 35.63 -7.39 13.88
N THR A 133 35.03 -7.31 12.69
CA THR A 133 35.13 -6.10 11.83
C THR A 133 34.21 -4.98 12.31
N VAL A 134 33.04 -5.29 12.87
CA VAL A 134 32.11 -4.30 13.44
C VAL A 134 32.70 -3.67 14.69
N ASP A 135 33.38 -4.47 15.55
CA ASP A 135 34.04 -3.98 16.77
C ASP A 135 35.11 -2.90 16.49
N LYS A 136 35.75 -2.94 15.33
CA LYS A 136 36.80 -2.00 14.96
C LYS A 136 36.24 -0.60 14.55
N TYR A 137 34.98 -0.53 14.14
CA TYR A 137 34.38 0.69 13.58
C TYR A 137 33.31 1.35 14.45
N ASN A 138 32.81 0.68 15.50
CA ASN A 138 31.76 1.25 16.32
C ASN A 138 31.85 0.80 17.80
N PRO A 139 32.67 1.49 18.62
CA PRO A 139 32.91 1.10 20.02
C PRO A 139 31.63 1.18 20.89
N SER A 140 30.62 1.99 20.52
CA SER A 140 29.37 2.09 21.28
C SER A 140 28.47 0.86 21.18
N VAL A 141 28.56 0.10 20.08
CA VAL A 141 27.80 -1.14 19.90
C VAL A 141 28.39 -2.25 20.76
N ASN A 142 29.71 -2.25 20.97
CA ASN A 142 30.42 -3.26 21.75
C ASN A 142 30.02 -3.24 23.24
N GLU A 143 29.80 -2.03 23.83
CA GLU A 143 29.33 -1.93 25.21
C GLU A 143 27.90 -2.45 25.39
N SER A 144 27.02 -2.22 24.42
CA SER A 144 25.65 -2.72 24.46
C SER A 144 25.58 -4.24 24.37
N VAL A 145 26.41 -4.85 23.52
CA VAL A 145 26.51 -6.31 23.39
C VAL A 145 27.08 -6.95 24.65
N LYS A 146 28.09 -6.34 25.28
CA LYS A 146 28.63 -6.79 26.57
C LYS A 146 27.58 -6.79 27.67
N ARG A 147 26.80 -5.73 27.81
CA ARG A 147 25.71 -5.62 28.80
C ARG A 147 24.61 -6.69 28.58
N ILE A 148 24.26 -6.98 27.34
CA ILE A 148 23.29 -8.03 27.01
C ILE A 148 23.83 -9.40 27.41
N ASN A 149 25.09 -9.71 27.10
CA ASN A 149 25.70 -10.98 27.45
C ASN A 149 25.86 -11.16 28.96
N GLU A 150 26.16 -10.11 29.71
CA GLU A 150 26.17 -10.13 31.18
C GLU A 150 24.80 -10.39 31.80
N LEU A 151 23.74 -9.90 31.19
CA LEU A 151 22.36 -10.15 31.62
C LEU A 151 21.94 -11.60 31.36
N ILE A 152 22.29 -12.16 30.21
CA ILE A 152 21.99 -13.56 29.84
C ILE A 152 22.73 -14.55 30.73
N SER A 153 23.97 -14.23 31.19
CA SER A 153 24.76 -15.12 32.06
C SER A 153 24.29 -15.18 33.51
N LYS A 154 23.32 -14.33 33.91
CA LYS A 154 22.75 -14.30 35.25
C LYS A 154 21.37 -14.96 35.39
N ILE A 155 20.88 -15.56 34.28
CA ILE A 155 19.67 -16.38 34.23
C ILE A 155 20.03 -17.86 34.20
#